data_a1dc9ac4df46a5adb3c78b08f02f0064
#
_entry.id   a1dc9ac4df46a5adb3c78b08f02f0064
#
_cell.length_a   1.000
_cell.length_b   1.000
_cell.length_c   1.000
_cell.angle_alpha   90.00
_cell.angle_beta   90.00
_cell.angle_gamma   90.00
#
_symmetry.space_group_name_H-M   'P 1'
#
loop_
_entity.id
_entity.type
_entity.pdbx_description
1 polymer ?
#
loop_
_entity_poly.entity_id
_entity_poly.type
_entity_poly.pdbx_seq_one_letter_code
_entity_poly.pdbx_strand_id
1 'polypeptide(L)'
;MSSHTPPNSQQGHYRYDPTALDQQGPARLFPHIGEDGIVRYVLTQLGQAAFDQGKLSHPLSLLGDQLKRTVHKADEVWNLVKTRLVNLEIFQSGWFNFDLPPDEQFGIGFVRDRRDMIEALLSSREAAFKEAQLPQARARFYEVLEHHQRSRPVVVSIHERDGGLSDREFARQRLAGQNPMVLRRIQSADQSLLQSWATVECLLDNGDRVDLEQAAAANHLFIADYPLLRSLTIADLQPGRYVGSPIALFHRTQNELEPLLIQLENGHIVTPHNALGDAWMQAKLFVQVADVTHHELITHLCDTHLAMEAFAIATPRQLPASHPLYRLLRPHFQFLLAINNRGNTVLLGEGAAIDNLMAPTRQASLGLINRAYRERSFWDYALPKNIQQRGIESEFLPEFPYRDDALLLWNAIHHYATQFLQQYYATDESVQQDLYLQAWAAELSSSLCDRPLSDFPQAPSWLPTDAIAQAGLDLSELPDYPRVPGFPRGISTLQDLIAITTQLIFTCGPQHAAVNFSQFDYVGYAPSAPLAAYCHPDCCTSVEQLLPSLKQDLGQIELSFALSGIRWGRLGSSDLIDFKDIGDRQVLEQFRAELVAIEQEITDRNQKRIASTGVAYPYLLPSRIPNSTNI
;
A
#
# COMPACT_ATOMS: atom_id res chain seq x y z
N MET A 1 15.04 18.98 42.77
CA MET A 1 14.16 18.76 41.63
C MET A 1 13.35 17.49 41.94
N SER A 2 12.09 17.65 42.28
CA SER A 2 11.21 16.58 42.73
C SER A 2 10.79 15.74 41.53
N SER A 3 11.19 14.48 41.53
CA SER A 3 10.73 13.46 40.60
C SER A 3 9.25 13.19 40.85
N HIS A 4 8.35 13.73 40.02
CA HIS A 4 6.99 13.28 39.98
C HIS A 4 6.95 11.90 39.32
N THR A 5 7.00 10.86 40.13
CA THR A 5 6.62 9.51 39.73
C THR A 5 5.08 9.46 39.80
N PRO A 6 4.34 9.15 38.71
CA PRO A 6 2.90 8.94 38.84
C PRO A 6 2.66 7.76 39.77
N PRO A 7 1.65 7.86 40.65
CA PRO A 7 1.36 6.81 41.62
C PRO A 7 0.72 5.63 40.89
N ASN A 8 1.36 4.49 40.84
CA ASN A 8 0.93 3.17 40.34
C ASN A 8 1.68 2.61 39.13
N SER A 9 2.95 2.92 38.99
CA SER A 9 3.78 2.30 37.95
C SER A 9 4.62 1.17 38.54
N GLN A 10 4.10 -0.02 38.58
CA GLN A 10 4.90 -1.21 38.80
C GLN A 10 5.24 -1.85 37.45
N GLN A 11 6.54 -1.82 37.13
CA GLN A 11 7.22 -2.53 36.05
C GLN A 11 6.99 -2.01 34.61
N GLY A 12 8.06 -1.44 34.04
CA GLY A 12 8.18 -1.24 32.60
C GLY A 12 7.99 0.17 32.09
N HIS A 13 7.89 1.16 32.97
CA HIS A 13 7.83 2.54 32.52
C HIS A 13 9.12 2.99 31.87
N TYR A 14 8.97 3.59 30.67
CA TYR A 14 10.03 4.38 30.08
C TYR A 14 10.37 5.53 31.03
N ARG A 15 11.63 5.57 31.43
CA ARG A 15 12.23 6.70 32.09
C ARG A 15 13.51 7.02 31.35
N TYR A 16 13.54 8.18 30.71
CA TYR A 16 14.77 8.65 30.13
C TYR A 16 15.81 8.88 31.24
N ASP A 17 16.90 8.14 31.17
CA ASP A 17 18.04 8.29 32.04
C ASP A 17 19.30 8.45 31.18
N PRO A 18 19.87 9.66 31.06
CA PRO A 18 21.04 9.91 30.24
C PRO A 18 22.28 9.14 30.71
N THR A 19 22.30 8.66 31.97
CA THR A 19 23.41 7.89 32.51
C THR A 19 23.31 6.40 32.20
N ALA A 20 22.13 5.93 31.77
CA ALA A 20 21.86 4.52 31.47
C ALA A 20 21.90 4.20 29.96
N LEU A 21 22.33 5.13 29.11
CA LEU A 21 22.39 4.97 27.66
C LEU A 21 23.10 3.68 27.21
N ASP A 22 24.19 3.33 27.90
CA ASP A 22 24.97 2.12 27.58
C ASP A 22 24.25 0.82 27.98
N GLN A 23 23.35 0.87 28.96
CA GLN A 23 22.61 -0.30 29.47
C GLN A 23 21.26 -0.51 28.83
N GLN A 24 20.64 0.58 28.36
CA GLN A 24 19.30 0.58 27.75
C GLN A 24 19.34 0.97 26.26
N GLY A 25 20.51 0.92 25.66
CA GLY A 25 20.71 1.29 24.26
C GLY A 25 19.71 0.61 23.31
N PRO A 26 19.43 1.25 22.18
CA PRO A 26 18.46 0.74 21.22
C PRO A 26 18.85 -0.64 20.69
N ALA A 27 17.87 -1.47 20.42
CA ALA A 27 18.09 -2.74 19.74
C ALA A 27 18.69 -2.47 18.35
N ARG A 28 19.76 -3.16 18.01
CA ARG A 28 20.38 -3.03 16.67
C ARG A 28 19.65 -3.94 15.70
N LEU A 29 19.23 -3.38 14.58
CA LEU A 29 18.46 -4.11 13.58
C LEU A 29 19.24 -5.25 12.91
N PHE A 30 20.56 -5.12 12.82
CA PHE A 30 21.44 -6.14 12.26
C PHE A 30 22.44 -6.58 13.34
N PRO A 31 22.02 -7.40 14.31
CA PRO A 31 23.00 -8.14 15.09
C PRO A 31 23.77 -9.02 14.11
N HIS A 32 25.06 -9.24 14.35
CA HIS A 32 25.80 -10.24 13.59
C HIS A 32 24.97 -11.52 13.50
N ILE A 33 24.64 -11.95 12.30
CA ILE A 33 23.99 -13.24 12.04
C ILE A 33 25.10 -14.28 12.21
N GLY A 34 25.39 -14.64 13.47
CA GLY A 34 26.18 -15.82 13.78
C GLY A 34 25.26 -17.04 13.90
N GLU A 35 25.84 -18.20 14.14
CA GLU A 35 25.09 -19.44 14.42
C GLU A 35 24.03 -19.23 15.51
N ASP A 36 24.29 -18.35 16.47
CA ASP A 36 23.36 -17.96 17.53
C ASP A 36 22.07 -17.28 17.02
N GLY A 37 22.12 -16.55 15.92
CA GLY A 37 20.95 -15.90 15.31
C GLY A 37 19.96 -16.90 14.72
N ILE A 38 20.46 -17.97 14.09
CA ILE A 38 19.65 -19.05 13.53
C ILE A 38 18.96 -19.83 14.64
N VAL A 39 19.72 -20.17 15.70
CA VAL A 39 19.18 -20.89 16.87
C VAL A 39 18.12 -20.02 17.56
N ARG A 40 18.36 -18.75 17.76
CA ARG A 40 17.42 -17.81 18.36
C ARG A 40 16.16 -17.67 17.53
N TYR A 41 16.26 -17.55 16.20
CA TYR A 41 15.13 -17.54 15.29
C TYR A 41 14.27 -18.79 15.42
N VAL A 42 14.90 -19.98 15.34
CA VAL A 42 14.20 -21.26 15.47
C VAL A 42 13.52 -21.36 16.83
N LEU A 43 14.17 -20.99 17.92
CA LEU A 43 13.59 -21.02 19.27
C LEU A 43 12.44 -20.03 19.44
N THR A 44 12.53 -18.82 18.85
CA THR A 44 11.44 -17.83 18.88
C THR A 44 10.23 -18.33 18.12
N GLN A 45 10.42 -18.89 16.91
CA GLN A 45 9.32 -19.43 16.10
C GLN A 45 8.66 -20.64 16.76
N LEU A 46 9.44 -21.47 17.42
CA LEU A 46 8.93 -22.64 18.16
C LEU A 46 8.19 -22.23 19.43
N GLY A 47 8.70 -21.23 20.16
CA GLY A 47 8.03 -20.67 21.32
C GLY A 47 6.67 -20.06 20.94
N GLN A 48 6.61 -19.34 19.85
CA GLN A 48 5.38 -18.73 19.33
C GLN A 48 4.38 -19.77 18.85
N ALA A 49 4.84 -20.82 18.13
CA ALA A 49 3.99 -21.92 17.71
C ALA A 49 3.46 -22.77 18.89
N ALA A 50 4.24 -22.91 19.98
CA ALA A 50 3.82 -23.60 21.20
C ALA A 50 2.79 -22.76 21.99
N PHE A 51 2.96 -21.43 22.00
CA PHE A 51 2.03 -20.50 22.63
C PHE A 51 0.68 -20.49 21.90
N ASP A 52 0.70 -20.37 20.56
CA ASP A 52 -0.50 -20.34 19.71
C ASP A 52 -1.31 -21.64 19.76
N GLN A 53 -0.67 -22.77 20.10
CA GLN A 53 -1.32 -24.09 20.19
C GLN A 53 -1.74 -24.50 21.61
N GLY A 54 -1.46 -23.70 22.62
CA GLY A 54 -1.80 -24.01 24.02
C GLY A 54 -1.10 -25.28 24.56
N LYS A 55 0.01 -25.74 23.95
CA LYS A 55 0.72 -26.98 24.29
C LYS A 55 2.09 -26.71 24.86
N LEU A 56 2.14 -26.32 26.13
CA LEU A 56 3.39 -26.05 26.86
C LEU A 56 4.05 -27.29 27.51
N SER A 57 3.61 -28.52 27.24
CA SER A 57 4.04 -29.66 28.06
C SER A 57 5.27 -30.46 27.61
N HIS A 58 5.70 -30.41 26.34
CA HIS A 58 6.96 -31.09 25.92
C HIS A 58 7.59 -30.43 24.68
N PRO A 59 8.49 -29.43 24.86
CA PRO A 59 9.02 -28.64 23.72
C PRO A 59 10.00 -29.43 22.81
N LEU A 60 10.75 -30.40 23.33
CA LEU A 60 11.86 -31.02 22.58
C LEU A 60 11.45 -32.18 21.65
N SER A 61 10.42 -32.93 21.98
CA SER A 61 9.92 -34.04 21.10
C SER A 61 9.08 -33.52 19.93
N LEU A 62 8.37 -32.41 20.15
CA LEU A 62 7.62 -31.71 19.10
C LEU A 62 8.54 -31.04 18.07
N LEU A 63 9.75 -30.62 18.50
CA LEU A 63 10.79 -30.02 17.66
C LEU A 63 11.20 -30.97 16.50
N GLY A 64 11.50 -32.24 16.81
CA GLY A 64 11.97 -33.21 15.83
C GLY A 64 10.90 -33.60 14.81
N ASP A 65 9.67 -33.78 15.25
CA ASP A 65 8.58 -34.25 14.40
C ASP A 65 7.92 -33.13 13.59
N GLN A 66 7.81 -31.92 14.14
CA GLN A 66 7.31 -30.79 13.36
C GLN A 66 8.36 -30.29 12.36
N LEU A 67 9.65 -30.26 12.73
CA LEU A 67 10.71 -29.91 11.78
C LEU A 67 10.76 -30.91 10.63
N LYS A 68 10.67 -32.21 10.90
CA LYS A 68 10.60 -33.27 9.87
C LYS A 68 9.35 -33.15 9.00
N ARG A 69 8.18 -32.89 9.58
CA ARG A 69 6.92 -32.72 8.82
C ARG A 69 6.93 -31.41 8.02
N THR A 70 7.50 -30.35 8.55
CA THR A 70 7.61 -29.07 7.86
C THR A 70 8.62 -29.14 6.72
N VAL A 71 9.75 -29.80 6.91
CA VAL A 71 10.77 -30.03 5.86
C VAL A 71 10.22 -30.98 4.78
N HIS A 72 9.55 -32.06 5.16
CA HIS A 72 9.00 -33.02 4.18
C HIS A 72 7.83 -32.44 3.37
N LYS A 73 6.95 -31.66 4.01
CA LYS A 73 5.90 -30.92 3.30
C LYS A 73 6.45 -29.76 2.47
N ALA A 74 7.52 -29.11 2.94
CA ALA A 74 8.22 -28.09 2.14
C ALA A 74 8.84 -28.72 0.88
N ASP A 75 9.40 -29.92 0.96
CA ASP A 75 9.94 -30.64 -0.19
C ASP A 75 8.85 -31.11 -1.17
N GLU A 76 7.68 -31.53 -0.67
CA GLU A 76 6.54 -31.87 -1.53
C GLU A 76 5.96 -30.63 -2.22
N VAL A 77 5.76 -29.53 -1.49
CA VAL A 77 5.36 -28.22 -2.03
C VAL A 77 6.44 -27.70 -2.98
N TRP A 78 7.72 -27.86 -2.64
CA TRP A 78 8.87 -27.50 -3.48
C TRP A 78 8.90 -28.26 -4.82
N ASN A 79 8.66 -29.55 -4.80
CA ASN A 79 8.61 -30.35 -6.02
C ASN A 79 7.36 -30.05 -6.86
N LEU A 80 6.22 -29.76 -6.23
CA LEU A 80 5.01 -29.33 -6.91
C LEU A 80 5.19 -27.95 -7.55
N VAL A 81 5.88 -27.08 -6.86
CA VAL A 81 6.20 -25.70 -7.27
C VAL A 81 7.22 -25.67 -8.40
N LYS A 82 8.32 -26.44 -8.31
CA LYS A 82 9.34 -26.54 -9.38
C LYS A 82 8.81 -27.11 -10.69
N THR A 83 7.88 -28.03 -10.63
CA THR A 83 7.41 -28.75 -11.82
C THR A 83 6.23 -28.08 -12.52
N ARG A 84 5.51 -27.16 -11.88
CA ARG A 84 4.23 -26.63 -12.42
C ARG A 84 4.12 -25.11 -12.51
N LEU A 85 5.10 -24.34 -12.00
CA LEU A 85 4.90 -22.89 -11.82
C LEU A 85 6.14 -22.09 -12.22
N VAL A 86 6.05 -21.48 -13.36
CA VAL A 86 6.89 -20.37 -13.80
C VAL A 86 6.49 -19.16 -12.94
N ASN A 87 7.17 -18.85 -11.84
CA ASN A 87 7.02 -17.66 -10.96
C ASN A 87 6.37 -17.87 -9.58
N LEU A 88 6.67 -18.97 -8.91
CA LEU A 88 6.34 -19.06 -7.47
C LEU A 88 7.56 -18.89 -6.55
N GLU A 89 8.56 -18.17 -6.98
CA GLU A 89 9.58 -17.58 -6.09
C GLU A 89 8.92 -16.68 -5.03
N ILE A 90 7.70 -16.20 -5.32
CA ILE A 90 6.81 -15.48 -4.37
C ILE A 90 6.73 -16.15 -3.01
N PHE A 91 6.82 -17.47 -2.95
CA PHE A 91 6.62 -18.22 -1.72
C PHE A 91 7.90 -18.85 -1.17
N GLN A 92 9.00 -18.79 -1.91
CA GLN A 92 10.27 -19.40 -1.49
C GLN A 92 11.15 -18.45 -0.68
N SER A 93 11.22 -17.18 -1.05
CA SER A 93 12.13 -16.20 -0.43
C SER A 93 11.68 -15.72 0.94
N GLY A 94 10.45 -16.00 1.36
CA GLY A 94 9.92 -15.50 2.63
C GLY A 94 10.00 -16.45 3.83
N TRP A 95 10.36 -17.74 3.62
CA TRP A 95 10.37 -18.71 4.72
C TRP A 95 11.62 -18.64 5.59
N PHE A 96 12.75 -18.30 5.00
CA PHE A 96 14.03 -18.15 5.68
C PHE A 96 14.79 -16.98 5.07
N ASN A 97 14.45 -15.76 5.48
CA ASN A 97 15.22 -14.60 5.12
C ASN A 97 16.26 -14.30 6.20
N PHE A 98 17.47 -14.78 6.01
CA PHE A 98 18.57 -14.55 6.94
C PHE A 98 19.09 -13.10 6.94
N ASP A 99 18.63 -12.27 6.00
CA ASP A 99 18.98 -10.85 5.93
C ASP A 99 18.23 -10.00 6.94
N LEU A 100 17.15 -10.54 7.53
CA LEU A 100 16.34 -9.86 8.53
C LEU A 100 16.52 -10.47 9.93
N PRO A 101 16.46 -9.66 10.99
CA PRO A 101 16.41 -10.16 12.37
C PRO A 101 15.22 -11.11 12.58
N PRO A 102 15.34 -12.09 13.51
CA PRO A 102 14.29 -13.07 13.74
C PRO A 102 12.90 -12.49 14.05
N ASP A 103 12.84 -11.40 14.77
CA ASP A 103 11.62 -10.68 15.17
C ASP A 103 11.01 -9.82 14.05
N GLU A 104 11.71 -9.66 12.93
CA GLU A 104 11.21 -9.02 11.71
C GLU A 104 10.73 -10.04 10.65
N GLN A 105 10.90 -11.32 10.90
CA GLN A 105 10.50 -12.39 9.98
C GLN A 105 9.02 -12.75 10.14
N PHE A 106 8.45 -13.38 9.11
CA PHE A 106 7.09 -13.88 9.18
C PHE A 106 6.95 -14.97 10.25
N GLY A 107 5.94 -14.86 11.10
CA GLY A 107 5.59 -15.90 12.05
C GLY A 107 4.97 -17.12 11.37
N ILE A 108 5.07 -18.30 12.04
CA ILE A 108 4.52 -19.57 11.53
C ILE A 108 3.00 -19.47 11.26
N GLY A 109 2.25 -18.77 12.11
CA GLY A 109 0.81 -18.54 11.91
C GLY A 109 0.52 -17.80 10.61
N PHE A 110 1.24 -16.73 10.33
CA PHE A 110 1.13 -15.97 9.09
C PHE A 110 1.44 -16.83 7.86
N VAL A 111 2.49 -17.64 7.93
CA VAL A 111 2.90 -18.53 6.83
C VAL A 111 1.84 -19.62 6.60
N ARG A 112 1.26 -20.17 7.67
CA ARG A 112 0.21 -21.20 7.58
C ARG A 112 -1.05 -20.65 6.88
N ASP A 113 -1.53 -19.48 7.28
CA ASP A 113 -2.73 -18.88 6.71
C ASP A 113 -2.52 -18.52 5.23
N ARG A 114 -1.30 -18.12 4.85
CA ARG A 114 -0.93 -17.95 3.45
C ARG A 114 -0.88 -19.24 2.65
N ARG A 115 -0.47 -20.35 3.27
CA ARG A 115 -0.44 -21.64 2.62
C ARG A 115 -1.82 -22.06 2.12
N ASP A 116 -2.85 -21.93 2.95
CA ASP A 116 -4.22 -22.31 2.59
C ASP A 116 -4.74 -21.47 1.40
N MET A 117 -4.38 -20.18 1.35
CA MET A 117 -4.66 -19.33 0.20
C MET A 117 -3.92 -19.81 -1.07
N ILE A 118 -2.66 -20.21 -0.94
CA ILE A 118 -1.86 -20.72 -2.07
C ILE A 118 -2.47 -22.00 -2.63
N GLU A 119 -2.88 -22.91 -1.79
CA GLU A 119 -3.53 -24.17 -2.20
C GLU A 119 -4.83 -23.86 -2.98
N ALA A 120 -5.62 -22.88 -2.56
CA ALA A 120 -6.80 -22.41 -3.30
C ALA A 120 -6.44 -21.77 -4.65
N LEU A 121 -5.37 -20.97 -4.69
CA LEU A 121 -4.83 -20.39 -5.92
C LEU A 121 -4.43 -21.46 -6.94
N LEU A 122 -3.71 -22.48 -6.49
CA LEU A 122 -3.19 -23.55 -7.33
C LEU A 122 -4.29 -24.41 -7.93
N SER A 123 -5.29 -24.78 -7.13
CA SER A 123 -6.41 -25.61 -7.60
C SER A 123 -7.24 -24.92 -8.68
N SER A 124 -7.45 -23.60 -8.56
CA SER A 124 -8.18 -22.81 -9.57
C SER A 124 -7.37 -22.53 -10.84
N ARG A 125 -6.05 -22.46 -10.74
CA ARG A 125 -5.15 -22.21 -11.87
C ARG A 125 -5.19 -23.30 -12.94
N GLU A 126 -5.15 -24.56 -12.52
CA GLU A 126 -5.18 -25.69 -13.46
C GLU A 126 -6.49 -25.71 -14.28
N ALA A 127 -7.61 -25.43 -13.62
CA ALA A 127 -8.90 -25.33 -14.29
C ALA A 127 -8.95 -24.12 -15.26
N ALA A 128 -8.47 -22.97 -14.83
CA ALA A 128 -8.42 -21.76 -15.66
C ALA A 128 -7.51 -21.92 -16.88
N PHE A 129 -6.38 -22.63 -16.75
CA PHE A 129 -5.50 -22.94 -17.89
C PHE A 129 -6.16 -23.85 -18.93
N LYS A 130 -6.97 -24.82 -18.50
CA LYS A 130 -7.71 -25.67 -19.44
C LYS A 130 -8.75 -24.87 -20.22
N GLU A 131 -9.47 -23.97 -19.58
CA GLU A 131 -10.45 -23.10 -20.22
C GLU A 131 -9.79 -22.04 -21.12
N ALA A 132 -8.66 -21.45 -20.73
CA ALA A 132 -7.93 -20.47 -21.53
C ALA A 132 -7.41 -21.04 -22.87
N GLN A 133 -7.34 -22.36 -23.04
CA GLN A 133 -7.00 -23.02 -24.31
C GLN A 133 -8.20 -23.14 -25.25
N LEU A 134 -9.41 -22.87 -24.79
CA LEU A 134 -10.61 -22.91 -25.61
C LEU A 134 -10.84 -21.55 -26.25
N PRO A 135 -11.27 -21.47 -27.52
CA PRO A 135 -11.56 -20.23 -28.23
C PRO A 135 -12.87 -19.60 -27.73
N GLN A 136 -13.01 -19.41 -26.41
CA GLN A 136 -14.25 -18.98 -25.79
C GLN A 136 -14.12 -17.61 -25.15
N ALA A 137 -15.28 -16.98 -24.95
CA ALA A 137 -15.39 -15.65 -24.40
C ALA A 137 -14.73 -15.54 -23.02
N ARG A 138 -14.05 -14.43 -22.77
CA ARG A 138 -13.42 -14.05 -21.49
C ARG A 138 -14.36 -14.21 -20.29
N ALA A 139 -15.66 -13.98 -20.45
CA ALA A 139 -16.65 -14.18 -19.39
C ALA A 139 -16.64 -15.60 -18.81
N ARG A 140 -16.53 -16.65 -19.65
CA ARG A 140 -16.47 -18.03 -19.16
C ARG A 140 -15.21 -18.35 -18.34
N PHE A 141 -14.12 -17.63 -18.58
CA PHE A 141 -12.91 -17.73 -17.79
C PHE A 141 -13.15 -17.35 -16.32
N TYR A 142 -13.93 -16.30 -16.07
CA TYR A 142 -14.27 -15.88 -14.70
C TYR A 142 -15.29 -16.81 -14.05
N GLU A 143 -16.22 -17.40 -14.79
CA GLU A 143 -17.14 -18.44 -14.28
C GLU A 143 -16.37 -19.67 -13.74
N VAL A 144 -15.31 -20.11 -14.45
CA VAL A 144 -14.47 -21.22 -14.00
C VAL A 144 -13.74 -20.88 -12.71
N LEU A 145 -13.25 -19.65 -12.57
CA LEU A 145 -12.60 -19.20 -11.32
C LEU A 145 -13.58 -19.21 -10.14
N GLU A 146 -14.84 -18.83 -10.35
CA GLU A 146 -15.89 -18.84 -9.34
C GLU A 146 -16.22 -20.27 -8.88
N HIS A 147 -16.29 -21.22 -9.79
CA HIS A 147 -16.48 -22.65 -9.47
C HIS A 147 -15.42 -23.25 -8.56
N HIS A 148 -14.23 -22.65 -8.52
CA HIS A 148 -13.10 -23.09 -7.70
C HIS A 148 -12.97 -22.32 -6.38
N GLN A 149 -14.07 -21.85 -5.80
CA GLN A 149 -14.17 -21.19 -4.49
C GLN A 149 -13.45 -19.83 -4.39
N ARG A 150 -13.14 -19.17 -5.48
CA ARG A 150 -12.70 -17.78 -5.46
C ARG A 150 -13.90 -16.86 -5.46
N SER A 151 -13.83 -15.83 -4.63
CA SER A 151 -14.76 -14.71 -4.75
C SER A 151 -14.54 -14.05 -6.11
N ARG A 152 -15.63 -13.69 -6.74
CA ARG A 152 -15.66 -12.93 -8.00
C ARG A 152 -15.27 -11.49 -7.71
N PRO A 153 -14.40 -10.85 -8.53
CA PRO A 153 -14.16 -9.42 -8.41
C PRO A 153 -15.47 -8.64 -8.50
N VAL A 154 -15.68 -7.69 -7.60
CA VAL A 154 -16.92 -6.89 -7.52
C VAL A 154 -17.23 -6.22 -8.85
N VAL A 155 -16.21 -5.71 -9.53
CA VAL A 155 -16.34 -5.00 -10.80
C VAL A 155 -16.90 -5.86 -11.93
N VAL A 156 -16.77 -7.19 -11.89
CA VAL A 156 -17.35 -8.08 -12.90
C VAL A 156 -18.87 -7.97 -12.88
N SER A 157 -19.49 -8.01 -11.70
CA SER A 157 -20.95 -7.84 -11.56
C SER A 157 -21.43 -6.45 -11.98
N ILE A 158 -20.59 -5.42 -11.76
CA ILE A 158 -20.88 -4.05 -12.20
C ILE A 158 -20.87 -3.99 -13.74
N HIS A 159 -19.84 -4.56 -14.38
CA HIS A 159 -19.73 -4.60 -15.84
C HIS A 159 -20.87 -5.38 -16.51
N GLU A 160 -21.31 -6.48 -15.89
CA GLU A 160 -22.48 -7.23 -16.40
C GLU A 160 -23.76 -6.42 -16.30
N ARG A 161 -23.96 -5.71 -15.20
CA ARG A 161 -25.11 -4.82 -15.01
C ARG A 161 -25.12 -3.65 -16.01
N ASP A 162 -23.96 -3.04 -16.21
CA ASP A 162 -23.81 -1.77 -16.94
C ASP A 162 -23.43 -1.97 -18.41
N GLY A 163 -23.17 -3.21 -18.85
CA GLY A 163 -22.74 -3.51 -20.22
C GLY A 163 -21.28 -3.13 -20.51
N GLY A 164 -20.42 -3.08 -19.50
CA GLY A 164 -19.02 -2.69 -19.56
C GLY A 164 -18.66 -1.63 -18.53
N LEU A 165 -17.53 -0.92 -18.74
CA LEU A 165 -17.12 0.20 -17.89
C LEU A 165 -17.94 1.43 -18.24
N SER A 166 -19.09 1.60 -17.56
CA SER A 166 -19.97 2.78 -17.71
C SER A 166 -19.25 4.05 -17.26
N ASP A 167 -19.73 5.22 -17.70
CA ASP A 167 -19.17 6.52 -17.32
C ASP A 167 -19.34 6.77 -15.82
N ARG A 168 -20.48 6.37 -15.28
CA ARG A 168 -20.76 6.41 -13.85
C ARG A 168 -19.76 5.55 -13.05
N GLU A 169 -19.49 4.33 -13.49
CA GLU A 169 -18.53 3.44 -12.80
C GLU A 169 -17.10 3.95 -12.96
N PHE A 170 -16.72 4.42 -14.14
CA PHE A 170 -15.41 5.02 -14.39
C PHE A 170 -15.14 6.22 -13.45
N ALA A 171 -16.12 7.11 -13.28
CA ALA A 171 -16.02 8.23 -12.35
C ALA A 171 -16.03 7.77 -10.88
N ARG A 172 -16.90 6.82 -10.51
CA ARG A 172 -16.99 6.27 -9.15
C ARG A 172 -15.67 5.66 -8.69
N GLN A 173 -14.94 4.99 -9.58
CA GLN A 173 -13.64 4.39 -9.25
C GLN A 173 -12.58 5.43 -8.84
N ARG A 174 -12.70 6.70 -9.26
CA ARG A 174 -11.82 7.80 -8.79
C ARG A 174 -12.06 8.14 -7.32
N LEU A 175 -13.22 7.77 -6.77
CA LEU A 175 -13.66 8.08 -5.40
C LEU A 175 -13.63 6.86 -4.48
N ALA A 176 -13.82 5.67 -5.04
CA ALA A 176 -14.06 4.43 -4.29
C ALA A 176 -13.48 3.18 -4.97
N GLY A 177 -12.58 3.33 -5.93
CA GLY A 177 -11.85 2.25 -6.59
C GLY A 177 -10.54 1.90 -5.86
N GLN A 178 -9.60 1.30 -6.60
CA GLN A 178 -8.29 0.91 -6.08
C GLN A 178 -7.39 2.12 -5.79
N ASN A 179 -7.57 3.23 -6.50
CA ASN A 179 -6.70 4.41 -6.41
C ASN A 179 -7.50 5.72 -6.15
N PRO A 180 -8.03 5.95 -4.96
CA PRO A 180 -8.75 7.18 -4.65
C PRO A 180 -7.82 8.38 -4.39
N MET A 181 -6.53 8.26 -4.71
CA MET A 181 -5.49 9.23 -4.35
C MET A 181 -5.17 10.25 -5.43
N VAL A 182 -5.64 10.05 -6.67
CA VAL A 182 -5.24 10.88 -7.83
C VAL A 182 -6.19 12.04 -8.09
N LEU A 183 -7.51 11.82 -7.96
CA LEU A 183 -8.50 12.84 -8.27
C LEU A 183 -8.26 14.12 -7.48
N ARG A 184 -8.21 15.26 -8.17
CA ARG A 184 -8.10 16.58 -7.57
C ARG A 184 -8.98 17.61 -8.30
N ARG A 185 -9.34 18.67 -7.62
CA ARG A 185 -10.04 19.80 -8.22
C ARG A 185 -9.10 20.57 -9.15
N ILE A 186 -9.64 21.16 -10.19
CA ILE A 186 -8.94 22.13 -11.06
C ILE A 186 -8.48 23.31 -10.21
N GLN A 187 -7.24 23.73 -10.42
CA GLN A 187 -6.58 24.84 -9.71
C GLN A 187 -6.11 25.91 -10.69
N SER A 188 -5.66 27.04 -10.19
CA SER A 188 -5.13 28.13 -11.01
C SER A 188 -3.93 27.71 -11.89
N ALA A 189 -3.14 26.76 -11.46
CA ALA A 189 -2.04 26.19 -12.23
C ALA A 189 -2.50 25.46 -13.49
N ASP A 190 -3.77 25.03 -13.55
CA ASP A 190 -4.34 24.28 -14.69
C ASP A 190 -4.96 25.20 -15.76
N GLN A 191 -4.80 26.54 -15.66
CA GLN A 191 -5.42 27.50 -16.58
C GLN A 191 -5.01 27.28 -18.04
N SER A 192 -3.74 26.92 -18.30
CA SER A 192 -3.28 26.59 -19.65
C SER A 192 -3.93 25.34 -20.22
N LEU A 193 -4.23 24.36 -19.35
CA LEU A 193 -4.92 23.15 -19.71
C LEU A 193 -6.38 23.43 -20.08
N LEU A 194 -7.10 24.23 -19.27
CA LEU A 194 -8.46 24.68 -19.59
C LEU A 194 -8.53 25.44 -20.91
N GLN A 195 -7.55 26.33 -21.17
CA GLN A 195 -7.47 27.04 -22.44
C GLN A 195 -7.27 26.11 -23.64
N SER A 196 -6.49 25.03 -23.48
CA SER A 196 -6.30 24.03 -24.55
C SER A 196 -7.59 23.28 -24.89
N TRP A 197 -8.56 23.23 -23.98
CA TRP A 197 -9.86 22.59 -24.15
C TRP A 197 -10.98 23.56 -24.51
N ALA A 198 -10.73 24.86 -24.62
CA ALA A 198 -11.76 25.90 -24.81
C ALA A 198 -12.64 25.69 -26.06
N THR A 199 -12.13 25.00 -27.09
CA THR A 199 -12.87 24.68 -28.32
C THR A 199 -13.57 23.33 -28.29
N VAL A 200 -13.37 22.54 -27.23
CA VAL A 200 -13.97 21.20 -27.09
C VAL A 200 -15.41 21.36 -26.57
N GLU A 201 -16.35 20.77 -27.28
CA GLU A 201 -17.73 20.71 -26.79
C GLU A 201 -17.86 19.63 -25.72
N CYS A 202 -18.16 20.05 -24.51
CA CYS A 202 -18.41 19.17 -23.38
C CYS A 202 -19.89 19.18 -23.02
N LEU A 203 -20.49 17.99 -22.98
CA LEU A 203 -21.89 17.81 -22.62
C LEU A 203 -22.00 16.86 -21.43
N LEU A 204 -22.97 17.09 -20.57
CA LEU A 204 -23.38 16.15 -19.52
C LEU A 204 -24.27 15.05 -20.11
N ASP A 205 -24.51 14.00 -19.34
CA ASP A 205 -25.37 12.88 -19.74
C ASP A 205 -26.81 13.31 -20.11
N ASN A 206 -27.30 14.39 -19.50
CA ASN A 206 -28.61 14.99 -19.80
C ASN A 206 -28.61 15.88 -21.07
N GLY A 207 -27.45 16.06 -21.74
CA GLY A 207 -27.27 16.89 -22.92
C GLY A 207 -26.98 18.37 -22.65
N ASP A 208 -26.89 18.80 -21.39
CA ASP A 208 -26.54 20.17 -21.04
C ASP A 208 -25.06 20.47 -21.38
N ARG A 209 -24.82 21.60 -22.05
CA ARG A 209 -23.48 22.06 -22.38
C ARG A 209 -22.78 22.62 -21.17
N VAL A 210 -21.54 22.20 -20.93
CA VAL A 210 -20.68 22.69 -19.85
C VAL A 210 -19.76 23.79 -20.38
N ASP A 211 -19.85 24.98 -19.78
CA ASP A 211 -18.85 26.03 -19.92
C ASP A 211 -17.73 25.74 -18.93
N LEU A 212 -16.55 25.35 -19.45
CA LEU A 212 -15.41 24.92 -18.61
C LEU A 212 -14.86 26.05 -17.72
N GLU A 213 -14.85 27.31 -18.20
CA GLU A 213 -14.37 28.43 -17.40
C GLU A 213 -15.35 28.75 -16.25
N GLN A 214 -16.64 28.75 -16.54
CA GLN A 214 -17.67 28.96 -15.53
C GLN A 214 -17.71 27.81 -14.52
N ALA A 215 -17.59 26.57 -14.96
CA ALA A 215 -17.58 25.39 -14.10
C ALA A 215 -16.32 25.35 -13.20
N ALA A 216 -15.16 25.76 -13.73
CA ALA A 216 -13.93 25.90 -12.94
C ALA A 216 -14.08 26.97 -11.86
N ALA A 217 -14.62 28.15 -12.21
CA ALA A 217 -14.88 29.23 -11.26
C ALA A 217 -15.88 28.83 -10.17
N ALA A 218 -16.84 27.94 -10.50
CA ALA A 218 -17.81 27.38 -9.57
C ALA A 218 -17.26 26.19 -8.73
N ASN A 219 -16.01 25.79 -8.93
CA ASN A 219 -15.37 24.63 -8.28
C ASN A 219 -16.05 23.29 -8.62
N HIS A 220 -16.59 23.15 -9.81
CA HIS A 220 -17.27 21.94 -10.26
C HIS A 220 -16.40 21.02 -11.13
N LEU A 221 -15.16 21.43 -11.46
CA LEU A 221 -14.26 20.62 -12.29
C LEU A 221 -13.19 19.90 -11.48
N PHE A 222 -13.03 18.63 -11.79
CA PHE A 222 -12.03 17.74 -11.21
C PHE A 222 -11.25 17.03 -12.29
N ILE A 223 -9.97 16.70 -12.02
CA ILE A 223 -9.14 15.94 -12.95
C ILE A 223 -8.47 14.75 -12.27
N ALA A 224 -8.26 13.70 -13.07
CA ALA A 224 -7.29 12.65 -12.80
C ALA A 224 -6.14 12.82 -13.81
N ASP A 225 -4.94 13.06 -13.31
CA ASP A 225 -3.72 13.33 -14.08
C ASP A 225 -2.55 12.53 -13.49
N TYR A 226 -1.67 12.02 -14.34
CA TYR A 226 -0.57 11.12 -13.97
C TYR A 226 0.79 11.70 -14.40
N PRO A 227 1.23 12.85 -13.86
CA PRO A 227 2.38 13.59 -14.36
C PRO A 227 3.69 12.80 -14.29
N LEU A 228 3.86 11.91 -13.33
CA LEU A 228 5.05 11.05 -13.23
C LEU A 228 5.23 10.16 -14.46
N LEU A 229 4.15 9.70 -15.08
CA LEU A 229 4.20 8.85 -16.25
C LEU A 229 4.65 9.58 -17.52
N ARG A 230 4.56 10.92 -17.58
CA ARG A 230 5.02 11.74 -18.73
C ARG A 230 6.49 11.59 -19.03
N SER A 231 7.28 11.10 -18.09
CA SER A 231 8.71 10.90 -18.29
C SER A 231 9.06 9.59 -18.96
N LEU A 232 8.12 8.68 -19.10
CA LEU A 232 8.34 7.41 -19.77
C LEU A 232 8.44 7.64 -21.29
N THR A 233 9.42 6.97 -21.89
CA THR A 233 9.60 6.89 -23.34
C THR A 233 9.28 5.48 -23.83
N ILE A 234 9.20 5.26 -25.13
CA ILE A 234 8.99 3.91 -25.70
C ILE A 234 10.11 2.94 -25.26
N ALA A 235 11.32 3.42 -25.06
CA ALA A 235 12.44 2.60 -24.59
C ALA A 235 12.29 2.14 -23.13
N ASP A 236 11.45 2.81 -22.35
CA ASP A 236 11.13 2.48 -20.96
C ASP A 236 10.00 1.45 -20.83
N LEU A 237 9.37 1.07 -21.95
CA LEU A 237 8.25 0.15 -21.97
C LEU A 237 8.66 -1.25 -22.43
N GLN A 238 7.97 -2.25 -21.90
CA GLN A 238 8.08 -3.63 -22.35
C GLN A 238 7.58 -3.78 -23.79
N PRO A 239 8.25 -4.59 -24.64
CA PRO A 239 7.82 -4.80 -26.01
C PRO A 239 6.35 -5.22 -26.13
N GLY A 240 5.58 -4.51 -26.96
CA GLY A 240 4.17 -4.80 -27.19
C GLY A 240 3.22 -4.37 -26.06
N ARG A 241 3.71 -3.61 -25.10
CA ARG A 241 2.89 -3.03 -24.02
C ARG A 241 3.01 -1.52 -24.01
N TYR A 242 1.96 -0.86 -23.57
CA TYR A 242 1.89 0.58 -23.53
C TYR A 242 1.25 1.08 -22.23
N VAL A 243 1.75 2.19 -21.73
CA VAL A 243 1.14 3.08 -20.77
C VAL A 243 1.50 4.51 -21.15
N GLY A 244 0.51 5.40 -21.15
CA GLY A 244 0.71 6.83 -21.34
C GLY A 244 0.36 7.63 -20.08
N SER A 245 0.29 8.95 -20.22
CA SER A 245 -0.14 9.87 -19.17
C SER A 245 -1.40 10.64 -19.57
N PRO A 246 -2.54 9.96 -19.74
CA PRO A 246 -3.79 10.62 -20.10
C PRO A 246 -4.28 11.54 -18.98
N ILE A 247 -5.10 12.52 -19.34
CA ILE A 247 -5.81 13.39 -18.39
C ILE A 247 -7.29 13.19 -18.58
N ALA A 248 -8.02 12.84 -17.50
CA ALA A 248 -9.47 12.74 -17.51
C ALA A 248 -10.07 13.92 -16.74
N LEU A 249 -10.97 14.66 -17.40
CA LEU A 249 -11.73 15.76 -16.81
C LEU A 249 -13.12 15.30 -16.42
N PHE A 250 -13.53 15.70 -15.21
CA PHE A 250 -14.84 15.37 -14.65
C PHE A 250 -15.56 16.64 -14.21
N HIS A 251 -16.88 16.61 -14.34
CA HIS A 251 -17.78 17.62 -13.80
C HIS A 251 -18.56 17.07 -12.61
N ARG A 252 -18.63 17.82 -11.54
CA ARG A 252 -19.48 17.50 -10.39
C ARG A 252 -20.90 18.00 -10.67
N THR A 253 -21.83 17.10 -10.77
CA THR A 253 -23.27 17.38 -10.72
C THR A 253 -23.76 17.43 -9.27
N GLN A 254 -25.06 17.51 -9.04
CA GLN A 254 -25.60 17.51 -7.67
C GLN A 254 -25.31 16.20 -6.92
N ASN A 255 -25.30 15.08 -7.63
CA ASN A 255 -25.28 13.74 -7.02
C ASN A 255 -24.07 12.90 -7.45
N GLU A 256 -23.41 13.21 -8.55
CA GLU A 256 -22.41 12.33 -9.17
C GLU A 256 -21.28 13.15 -9.79
N LEU A 257 -20.21 12.44 -10.11
CA LEU A 257 -19.10 12.92 -10.91
C LEU A 257 -19.26 12.35 -12.32
N GLU A 258 -19.34 13.19 -13.35
CA GLU A 258 -19.50 12.80 -14.74
C GLU A 258 -18.23 13.10 -15.55
N PRO A 259 -17.70 12.15 -16.34
CA PRO A 259 -16.52 12.41 -17.18
C PRO A 259 -16.91 13.24 -18.41
N LEU A 260 -16.20 14.33 -18.66
CA LEU A 260 -16.44 15.24 -19.78
C LEU A 260 -15.56 14.96 -20.99
N LEU A 261 -14.28 14.72 -20.74
CA LEU A 261 -13.29 14.46 -21.78
C LEU A 261 -12.10 13.67 -21.24
N ILE A 262 -11.42 12.98 -22.13
CA ILE A 262 -10.10 12.39 -21.89
C ILE A 262 -9.14 12.89 -22.95
N GLN A 263 -8.05 13.50 -22.52
CA GLN A 263 -6.91 13.86 -23.36
C GLN A 263 -5.87 12.75 -23.28
N LEU A 264 -5.56 12.12 -24.40
CA LEU A 264 -4.49 11.13 -24.51
C LEU A 264 -3.12 11.81 -24.67
N GLU A 265 -2.05 11.07 -24.48
CA GLU A 265 -0.67 11.59 -24.51
C GLU A 265 -0.29 12.24 -25.86
N ASN A 266 -0.81 11.73 -26.97
CA ASN A 266 -0.65 12.32 -28.31
C ASN A 266 -1.41 13.63 -28.54
N GLY A 267 -2.08 14.16 -27.51
CA GLY A 267 -2.91 15.37 -27.56
C GLY A 267 -4.32 15.13 -28.13
N HIS A 268 -4.67 13.92 -28.53
CA HIS A 268 -6.02 13.59 -29.00
C HIS A 268 -7.02 13.66 -27.85
N ILE A 269 -8.10 14.40 -28.08
CA ILE A 269 -9.18 14.61 -27.09
C ILE A 269 -10.41 13.80 -27.52
N VAL A 270 -10.89 12.96 -26.63
CA VAL A 270 -12.07 12.13 -26.81
C VAL A 270 -13.12 12.56 -25.78
N THR A 271 -14.37 12.73 -26.23
CA THR A 271 -15.53 12.97 -25.37
C THR A 271 -16.57 11.87 -25.56
N PRO A 272 -17.50 11.66 -24.62
CA PRO A 272 -18.57 10.67 -24.80
C PRO A 272 -19.39 10.88 -26.08
N HIS A 273 -19.52 12.13 -26.53
CA HIS A 273 -20.39 12.53 -27.64
C HIS A 273 -19.71 12.62 -29.00
N ASN A 274 -18.37 12.81 -29.04
CA ASN A 274 -17.62 12.85 -30.31
C ASN A 274 -16.97 11.52 -30.68
N ALA A 275 -17.01 10.54 -29.80
CA ALA A 275 -16.36 9.26 -29.98
C ALA A 275 -17.08 8.42 -31.05
N LEU A 276 -16.28 7.83 -31.96
CA LEU A 276 -16.76 6.88 -32.94
C LEU A 276 -16.42 5.45 -32.51
N GLY A 277 -17.38 4.55 -32.62
CA GLY A 277 -17.20 3.15 -32.22
C GLY A 277 -16.71 3.00 -30.79
N ASP A 278 -15.59 2.30 -30.57
CA ASP A 278 -15.03 2.00 -29.26
C ASP A 278 -14.16 3.12 -28.66
N ALA A 279 -13.97 4.25 -29.35
CA ALA A 279 -12.96 5.25 -28.98
C ALA A 279 -13.10 5.79 -27.55
N TRP A 280 -14.32 6.02 -27.07
CA TRP A 280 -14.53 6.45 -25.69
C TRP A 280 -14.18 5.37 -24.67
N MET A 281 -14.57 4.13 -24.94
CA MET A 281 -14.21 3.00 -24.07
C MET A 281 -12.71 2.78 -24.05
N GLN A 282 -12.02 2.87 -25.20
CA GLN A 282 -10.56 2.80 -25.28
C GLN A 282 -9.91 3.93 -24.48
N ALA A 283 -10.40 5.17 -24.59
CA ALA A 283 -9.88 6.31 -23.82
C ALA A 283 -10.02 6.08 -22.31
N LYS A 284 -11.15 5.59 -21.84
CA LYS A 284 -11.33 5.19 -20.43
C LYS A 284 -10.34 4.12 -20.01
N LEU A 285 -10.10 3.09 -20.83
CA LEU A 285 -9.16 2.03 -20.53
C LEU A 285 -7.70 2.51 -20.52
N PHE A 286 -7.30 3.46 -21.37
CA PHE A 286 -5.97 4.09 -21.27
C PHE A 286 -5.80 4.84 -19.95
N VAL A 287 -6.84 5.52 -19.45
CA VAL A 287 -6.83 6.11 -18.10
C VAL A 287 -6.71 5.03 -17.04
N GLN A 288 -7.44 3.92 -17.16
CA GLN A 288 -7.36 2.81 -16.21
C GLN A 288 -5.96 2.19 -16.15
N VAL A 289 -5.28 2.01 -17.30
CA VAL A 289 -3.88 1.53 -17.35
C VAL A 289 -2.94 2.50 -16.64
N ALA A 290 -3.07 3.81 -16.88
CA ALA A 290 -2.27 4.82 -16.19
C ALA A 290 -2.55 4.83 -14.68
N ASP A 291 -3.82 4.74 -14.30
CA ASP A 291 -4.26 4.72 -12.91
C ASP A 291 -3.71 3.50 -12.15
N VAL A 292 -3.81 2.31 -12.75
CA VAL A 292 -3.27 1.08 -12.14
C VAL A 292 -1.74 1.13 -12.07
N THR A 293 -1.06 1.62 -13.11
CA THR A 293 0.40 1.78 -13.08
C THR A 293 0.83 2.73 -11.97
N HIS A 294 0.16 3.88 -11.83
CA HIS A 294 0.39 4.82 -10.74
C HIS A 294 0.05 4.20 -9.39
N HIS A 295 -1.05 3.46 -9.31
CA HIS A 295 -1.48 2.79 -8.08
C HIS A 295 -0.43 1.79 -7.61
N GLU A 296 -0.06 0.82 -8.44
CA GLU A 296 0.83 -0.27 -8.05
C GLU A 296 2.22 0.22 -7.66
N LEU A 297 2.79 1.16 -8.45
CA LEU A 297 4.16 1.64 -8.23
C LEU A 297 4.24 2.75 -7.17
N ILE A 298 3.26 3.65 -7.12
CA ILE A 298 3.35 4.88 -6.33
C ILE A 298 2.44 4.82 -5.11
N THR A 299 1.12 4.88 -5.28
CA THR A 299 0.21 5.03 -4.13
C THR A 299 0.17 3.82 -3.22
N HIS A 300 0.42 2.62 -3.74
CA HIS A 300 0.52 1.38 -2.97
C HIS A 300 1.98 1.11 -2.57
N LEU A 301 2.86 0.73 -3.50
CA LEU A 301 4.22 0.29 -3.15
C LEU A 301 5.06 1.42 -2.53
N CYS A 302 5.19 2.58 -3.22
CA CYS A 302 6.02 3.66 -2.73
C CYS A 302 5.47 4.27 -1.45
N ASP A 303 4.18 4.65 -1.45
CA ASP A 303 3.59 5.50 -0.42
C ASP A 303 3.18 4.76 0.86
N THR A 304 2.97 3.45 0.81
CA THR A 304 2.57 2.69 2.01
C THR A 304 3.61 1.66 2.46
N HIS A 305 4.34 1.03 1.55
CA HIS A 305 5.37 0.06 1.87
C HIS A 305 6.74 0.72 2.06
N LEU A 306 7.30 1.27 0.97
CA LEU A 306 8.67 1.77 0.98
C LEU A 306 8.84 3.02 1.84
N ALA A 307 7.85 3.91 1.86
CA ALA A 307 7.88 5.10 2.70
C ALA A 307 7.90 4.79 4.20
N MET A 308 7.33 3.67 4.62
CA MET A 308 7.29 3.26 6.02
C MET A 308 8.51 2.44 6.45
N GLU A 309 9.31 1.96 5.50
CA GLU A 309 10.49 1.13 5.77
C GLU A 309 11.53 1.86 6.63
N ALA A 310 11.82 3.14 6.32
CA ALA A 310 12.75 3.94 7.10
C ALA A 310 12.35 4.04 8.58
N PHE A 311 11.05 4.17 8.85
CA PHE A 311 10.52 4.22 10.23
C PHE A 311 10.61 2.85 10.91
N ALA A 312 10.28 1.78 10.21
CA ALA A 312 10.41 0.42 10.74
C ALA A 312 11.86 0.06 11.10
N ILE A 313 12.84 0.60 10.36
CA ILE A 313 14.27 0.44 10.62
C ILE A 313 14.73 1.36 11.75
N ALA A 314 14.45 2.65 11.71
CA ALA A 314 14.94 3.62 12.68
C ALA A 314 14.36 3.39 14.09
N THR A 315 13.11 2.93 14.19
CA THR A 315 12.45 2.72 15.48
C THR A 315 13.20 1.75 16.38
N PRO A 316 13.53 0.51 16.01
CA PRO A 316 14.30 -0.39 16.86
C PRO A 316 15.78 0.00 16.98
N ARG A 317 16.29 0.83 16.07
CA ARG A 317 17.70 1.28 16.11
C ARG A 317 17.93 2.41 17.11
N GLN A 318 16.96 3.32 17.27
CA GLN A 318 17.12 4.52 18.07
C GLN A 318 16.32 4.49 19.37
N LEU A 319 15.22 3.73 19.42
CA LEU A 319 14.34 3.70 20.58
C LEU A 319 14.48 2.38 21.35
N PRO A 320 14.77 2.42 22.66
CA PRO A 320 14.71 1.21 23.49
C PRO A 320 13.31 0.60 23.50
N ALA A 321 13.20 -0.70 23.72
CA ALA A 321 11.92 -1.41 23.73
C ALA A 321 10.93 -0.89 24.80
N SER A 322 11.42 -0.26 25.86
CA SER A 322 10.61 0.40 26.90
C SER A 322 10.14 1.81 26.52
N HIS A 323 10.67 2.39 25.44
CA HIS A 323 10.31 3.74 25.00
C HIS A 323 8.82 3.81 24.61
N PRO A 324 8.06 4.85 25.03
CA PRO A 324 6.64 4.95 24.72
C PRO A 324 6.34 4.92 23.20
N LEU A 325 7.10 5.67 22.41
CA LEU A 325 6.93 5.69 20.97
C LEU A 325 7.28 4.32 20.33
N TYR A 326 8.29 3.61 20.82
CA TYR A 326 8.58 2.25 20.35
C TYR A 326 7.40 1.31 20.59
N ARG A 327 6.85 1.31 21.81
CA ARG A 327 5.74 0.45 22.19
C ARG A 327 4.46 0.76 21.38
N LEU A 328 4.24 2.03 21.10
CA LEU A 328 3.10 2.48 20.31
C LEU A 328 3.23 2.11 18.83
N LEU A 329 4.40 2.31 18.22
CA LEU A 329 4.61 2.13 16.79
C LEU A 329 4.97 0.69 16.38
N ARG A 330 5.69 -0.05 17.22
CA ARG A 330 6.20 -1.38 16.87
C ARG A 330 5.13 -2.35 16.34
N PRO A 331 3.91 -2.44 16.92
CA PRO A 331 2.85 -3.27 16.39
C PRO A 331 2.41 -2.89 14.97
N HIS A 332 2.56 -1.62 14.58
CA HIS A 332 2.18 -1.11 13.25
C HIS A 332 3.24 -1.34 12.17
N PHE A 333 4.42 -1.84 12.54
CA PHE A 333 5.49 -2.23 11.61
C PHE A 333 5.67 -3.75 11.50
N GLN A 334 4.81 -4.53 12.15
CA GLN A 334 4.94 -6.00 12.15
C GLN A 334 4.92 -6.56 10.73
N PHE A 335 5.96 -7.33 10.37
CA PHE A 335 6.18 -7.95 9.07
C PHE A 335 6.38 -6.98 7.89
N LEU A 336 6.43 -5.67 8.12
CA LEU A 336 6.65 -4.69 7.05
C LEU A 336 7.98 -4.92 6.34
N LEU A 337 9.07 -5.09 7.08
CA LEU A 337 10.37 -5.36 6.47
C LEU A 337 10.41 -6.70 5.75
N ALA A 338 9.73 -7.72 6.27
CA ALA A 338 9.65 -9.03 5.65
C ALA A 338 8.89 -8.98 4.32
N ILE A 339 7.74 -8.28 4.27
CA ILE A 339 6.97 -8.17 3.02
C ILE A 339 7.68 -7.31 1.98
N ASN A 340 8.34 -6.23 2.39
CA ASN A 340 9.11 -5.37 1.49
C ASN A 340 10.30 -6.12 0.87
N ASN A 341 11.07 -6.83 1.70
CA ASN A 341 12.18 -7.66 1.22
C ASN A 341 11.68 -8.70 0.22
N ARG A 342 10.56 -9.33 0.50
CA ARG A 342 9.93 -10.26 -0.42
C ARG A 342 9.46 -9.58 -1.70
N GLY A 343 8.85 -8.40 -1.63
CA GLY A 343 8.45 -7.59 -2.78
C GLY A 343 9.59 -7.31 -3.74
N ASN A 344 10.81 -7.09 -3.22
CA ASN A 344 11.99 -6.90 -4.03
C ASN A 344 12.29 -8.10 -4.96
N THR A 345 11.99 -9.31 -4.53
CA THR A 345 12.21 -10.52 -5.33
C THR A 345 11.04 -10.80 -6.25
N VAL A 346 9.81 -10.77 -5.72
CA VAL A 346 8.62 -11.27 -6.42
C VAL A 346 7.88 -10.25 -7.27
N LEU A 347 7.98 -8.99 -6.90
CA LEU A 347 7.36 -7.89 -7.65
C LEU A 347 8.40 -7.19 -8.53
N LEU A 348 9.52 -6.78 -7.94
CA LEU A 348 10.55 -5.94 -8.55
C LEU A 348 11.74 -6.74 -9.11
N GLY A 349 11.84 -8.05 -8.87
CA GLY A 349 12.92 -8.90 -9.38
C GLY A 349 12.89 -9.01 -10.91
N GLU A 350 14.00 -9.42 -11.52
CA GLU A 350 14.06 -9.71 -12.95
C GLU A 350 13.12 -10.86 -13.30
N GLY A 351 12.29 -10.69 -14.33
CA GLY A 351 11.27 -11.66 -14.72
C GLY A 351 10.12 -11.83 -13.70
N ALA A 352 10.02 -10.96 -12.69
CA ALA A 352 8.97 -10.99 -11.69
C ALA A 352 7.66 -10.33 -12.20
N ALA A 353 6.72 -10.05 -11.31
CA ALA A 353 5.36 -9.64 -11.68
C ALA A 353 5.33 -8.36 -12.52
N ILE A 354 6.13 -7.34 -12.17
CA ILE A 354 6.19 -6.08 -12.92
C ILE A 354 6.67 -6.34 -14.35
N ASP A 355 7.78 -7.05 -14.52
CA ASP A 355 8.30 -7.37 -15.86
C ASP A 355 7.32 -8.18 -16.70
N ASN A 356 6.56 -9.07 -16.08
CA ASN A 356 5.66 -9.97 -16.79
C ASN A 356 4.28 -9.37 -17.11
N LEU A 357 3.80 -8.39 -16.33
CA LEU A 357 2.42 -7.94 -16.41
C LEU A 357 2.26 -6.45 -16.71
N MET A 358 3.17 -5.58 -16.23
CA MET A 358 3.03 -4.13 -16.39
C MET A 358 3.69 -3.63 -17.68
N ALA A 359 3.34 -2.42 -18.09
CA ALA A 359 3.91 -1.81 -19.30
C ALA A 359 5.34 -1.26 -19.08
N PRO A 360 5.68 -0.57 -17.99
CA PRO A 360 7.05 -0.10 -17.76
C PRO A 360 8.00 -1.27 -17.53
N THR A 361 9.24 -1.14 -18.04
CA THR A 361 10.34 -2.06 -17.68
C THR A 361 10.62 -1.97 -16.17
N ARG A 362 11.29 -2.98 -15.63
CA ARG A 362 11.75 -2.96 -14.24
C ARG A 362 12.56 -1.70 -13.92
N GLN A 363 13.51 -1.33 -14.79
CA GLN A 363 14.34 -0.15 -14.58
C GLN A 363 13.52 1.14 -14.59
N ALA A 364 12.60 1.29 -15.52
CA ALA A 364 11.70 2.43 -15.58
C ALA A 364 10.79 2.50 -14.33
N SER A 365 10.26 1.36 -13.88
CA SER A 365 9.45 1.27 -12.66
C SER A 365 10.22 1.72 -11.42
N LEU A 366 11.46 1.26 -11.25
CA LEU A 366 12.35 1.72 -10.18
C LEU A 366 12.66 3.22 -10.27
N GLY A 367 12.83 3.75 -11.50
CA GLY A 367 13.03 5.17 -11.75
C GLY A 367 11.82 6.02 -11.34
N LEU A 368 10.60 5.56 -11.64
CA LEU A 368 9.35 6.20 -11.22
C LEU A 368 9.20 6.21 -9.70
N ILE A 369 9.43 5.06 -9.05
CA ILE A 369 9.36 4.93 -7.59
C ILE A 369 10.36 5.87 -6.92
N ASN A 370 11.62 5.88 -7.37
CA ASN A 370 12.66 6.74 -6.81
C ASN A 370 12.32 8.22 -6.96
N ARG A 371 11.78 8.63 -8.12
CA ARG A 371 11.35 10.01 -8.33
C ARG A 371 10.19 10.38 -7.42
N ALA A 372 9.15 9.56 -7.36
CA ALA A 372 8.00 9.79 -6.49
C ALA A 372 8.44 9.94 -5.03
N TYR A 373 9.34 9.07 -4.57
CA TYR A 373 9.87 9.12 -3.20
C TYR A 373 10.62 10.42 -2.92
N ARG A 374 11.46 10.89 -3.87
CA ARG A 374 12.26 12.11 -3.72
C ARG A 374 11.46 13.40 -3.77
N GLU A 375 10.45 13.46 -4.62
CA GLU A 375 9.57 14.63 -4.80
C GLU A 375 8.56 14.76 -3.65
N ARG A 376 8.46 13.76 -2.82
CA ARG A 376 7.52 13.67 -1.73
C ARG A 376 8.01 14.44 -0.50
N SER A 377 7.11 15.16 0.18
CA SER A 377 7.30 15.62 1.54
C SER A 377 6.47 14.77 2.51
N PHE A 378 7.06 14.37 3.64
CA PHE A 378 6.36 13.59 4.68
C PHE A 378 5.00 14.18 5.05
N TRP A 379 4.92 15.49 5.17
CA TRP A 379 3.70 16.17 5.58
C TRP A 379 2.62 16.27 4.50
N ASP A 380 2.93 16.06 3.22
CA ASP A 380 1.96 16.15 2.13
C ASP A 380 0.98 14.96 2.13
N TYR A 381 1.31 13.91 2.85
CA TYR A 381 0.50 12.70 2.97
C TYR A 381 -0.34 12.63 4.24
N ALA A 382 -0.25 13.62 5.14
CA ALA A 382 -1.20 13.76 6.23
C ALA A 382 -2.60 13.94 5.63
N LEU A 383 -3.53 13.02 5.96
CA LEU A 383 -4.83 12.94 5.29
C LEU A 383 -5.58 14.29 5.20
N PRO A 384 -5.70 15.09 6.29
CA PRO A 384 -6.39 16.38 6.21
C PRO A 384 -5.71 17.37 5.25
N LYS A 385 -4.36 17.39 5.26
CA LYS A 385 -3.59 18.27 4.36
C LYS A 385 -3.71 17.81 2.91
N ASN A 386 -3.65 16.51 2.65
CA ASN A 386 -3.83 15.94 1.32
C ASN A 386 -5.21 16.26 0.74
N ILE A 387 -6.27 16.15 1.54
CA ILE A 387 -7.63 16.53 1.15
C ILE A 387 -7.66 18.01 0.73
N GLN A 388 -7.09 18.91 1.54
CA GLN A 388 -7.04 20.33 1.26
C GLN A 388 -6.21 20.64 0.00
N GLN A 389 -5.03 20.06 -0.15
CA GLN A 389 -4.16 20.26 -1.32
C GLN A 389 -4.83 19.83 -2.62
N ARG A 390 -5.59 18.75 -2.58
CA ARG A 390 -6.33 18.23 -3.72
C ARG A 390 -7.64 18.98 -3.98
N GLY A 391 -8.10 19.82 -3.04
CA GLY A 391 -9.36 20.55 -3.12
C GLY A 391 -10.58 19.60 -3.18
N ILE A 392 -10.56 18.55 -2.39
CA ILE A 392 -11.59 17.51 -2.35
C ILE A 392 -12.34 17.50 -1.01
N GLU A 393 -12.39 18.62 -0.31
CA GLU A 393 -13.20 18.82 0.88
C GLU A 393 -14.69 18.57 0.57
N SER A 394 -15.48 18.26 1.59
CA SER A 394 -16.90 17.91 1.44
C SER A 394 -17.77 19.04 0.86
N GLU A 395 -17.34 20.29 0.99
CA GLU A 395 -17.99 21.45 0.37
C GLU A 395 -17.87 21.48 -1.16
N PHE A 396 -16.73 20.97 -1.69
CA PHE A 396 -16.49 20.92 -3.13
C PHE A 396 -16.92 19.57 -3.74
N LEU A 397 -16.76 18.48 -3.01
CA LEU A 397 -17.12 17.13 -3.44
C LEU A 397 -17.86 16.42 -2.30
N PRO A 398 -19.22 16.52 -2.23
CA PRO A 398 -20.00 16.07 -1.09
C PRO A 398 -19.84 14.59 -0.74
N GLU A 399 -19.81 13.72 -1.74
CA GLU A 399 -19.63 12.28 -1.56
C GLU A 399 -18.25 11.83 -2.05
N PHE A 400 -17.44 11.31 -1.16
CA PHE A 400 -16.16 10.67 -1.48
C PHE A 400 -15.92 9.53 -0.48
N PRO A 401 -16.33 8.31 -0.79
CA PRO A 401 -16.33 7.21 0.18
C PRO A 401 -15.00 6.97 0.87
N TYR A 402 -13.87 7.00 0.14
CA TYR A 402 -12.55 6.88 0.76
C TYR A 402 -12.29 8.01 1.76
N ARG A 403 -12.43 9.28 1.36
CA ARG A 403 -12.17 10.44 2.22
C ARG A 403 -13.03 10.41 3.48
N ASP A 404 -14.33 10.17 3.29
CA ASP A 404 -15.31 10.28 4.36
C ASP A 404 -15.10 9.22 5.44
N ASP A 405 -14.77 7.99 5.04
CA ASP A 405 -14.51 6.89 5.97
C ASP A 405 -13.08 6.98 6.55
N ALA A 406 -12.09 7.42 5.75
CA ALA A 406 -10.72 7.61 6.21
C ALA A 406 -10.58 8.69 7.30
N LEU A 407 -11.37 9.78 7.22
CA LEU A 407 -11.37 10.84 8.23
C LEU A 407 -11.85 10.35 9.61
N LEU A 408 -12.80 9.42 9.66
CA LEU A 408 -13.22 8.82 10.93
C LEU A 408 -12.05 8.08 11.59
N LEU A 409 -11.35 7.27 10.81
CA LEU A 409 -10.19 6.50 11.28
C LEU A 409 -9.00 7.40 11.65
N TRP A 410 -8.74 8.43 10.85
CA TRP A 410 -7.71 9.41 11.16
C TRP A 410 -7.95 10.08 12.51
N ASN A 411 -9.18 10.52 12.78
CA ASN A 411 -9.53 11.18 14.03
C ASN A 411 -9.41 10.23 15.23
N ALA A 412 -9.85 8.99 15.11
CA ALA A 412 -9.70 7.99 16.16
C ALA A 412 -8.23 7.66 16.46
N ILE A 413 -7.40 7.51 15.41
CA ILE A 413 -5.96 7.28 15.56
C ILE A 413 -5.28 8.51 16.18
N HIS A 414 -5.65 9.72 15.77
CA HIS A 414 -5.14 10.95 16.38
C HIS A 414 -5.48 11.04 17.86
N HIS A 415 -6.71 10.69 18.24
CA HIS A 415 -7.14 10.64 19.63
C HIS A 415 -6.36 9.57 20.43
N TYR A 416 -6.19 8.39 19.85
CA TYR A 416 -5.40 7.31 20.44
C TYR A 416 -3.94 7.71 20.68
N ALA A 417 -3.28 8.28 19.67
CA ALA A 417 -1.91 8.77 19.79
C ALA A 417 -1.79 9.89 20.83
N THR A 418 -2.77 10.80 20.89
CA THR A 418 -2.82 11.90 21.84
C THR A 418 -2.90 11.37 23.27
N GLN A 419 -3.88 10.53 23.56
CA GLN A 419 -4.09 9.97 24.90
C GLN A 419 -2.89 9.14 25.36
N PHE A 420 -2.28 8.37 24.43
CA PHE A 420 -1.12 7.56 24.77
C PHE A 420 0.11 8.42 25.10
N LEU A 421 0.46 9.35 24.22
CA LEU A 421 1.68 10.15 24.37
C LEU A 421 1.60 11.15 25.53
N GLN A 422 0.42 11.69 25.83
CA GLN A 422 0.22 12.59 26.97
C GLN A 422 0.48 11.92 28.33
N GLN A 423 0.47 10.60 28.45
CA GLN A 423 0.86 9.91 29.67
C GLN A 423 2.36 10.03 29.97
N TYR A 424 3.18 10.26 28.94
CA TYR A 424 4.65 10.26 29.02
C TYR A 424 5.27 11.63 28.83
N TYR A 425 4.64 12.49 28.04
CA TYR A 425 5.13 13.83 27.74
C TYR A 425 4.15 14.88 28.25
N ALA A 426 4.50 15.52 29.36
CA ALA A 426 3.64 16.54 29.98
C ALA A 426 3.80 17.92 29.34
N THR A 427 4.95 18.21 28.73
CA THR A 427 5.30 19.49 28.12
C THR A 427 6.15 19.30 26.88
N ASP A 428 6.27 20.33 26.04
CA ASP A 428 7.13 20.34 24.88
C ASP A 428 8.62 20.18 25.26
N GLU A 429 9.04 20.71 26.39
CA GLU A 429 10.40 20.53 26.90
C GLU A 429 10.70 19.07 27.17
N SER A 430 9.73 18.28 27.64
CA SER A 430 9.93 16.85 27.87
C SER A 430 10.15 16.09 26.56
N VAL A 431 9.52 16.52 25.47
CA VAL A 431 9.76 16.01 24.10
C VAL A 431 11.15 16.39 23.61
N GLN A 432 11.55 17.66 23.75
CA GLN A 432 12.84 18.17 23.31
C GLN A 432 14.03 17.53 24.04
N GLN A 433 13.85 17.20 25.31
CA GLN A 433 14.88 16.60 26.17
C GLN A 433 15.01 15.09 26.02
N ASP A 434 14.13 14.44 25.28
CA ASP A 434 14.22 13.01 25.03
C ASP A 434 15.23 12.70 23.93
N LEU A 435 16.47 12.37 24.32
CA LEU A 435 17.57 12.17 23.38
C LEU A 435 17.35 10.97 22.45
N TYR A 436 16.62 9.93 22.86
CA TYR A 436 16.30 8.81 22.00
C TYR A 436 15.35 9.26 20.87
N LEU A 437 14.33 10.02 21.25
CA LEU A 437 13.40 10.59 20.29
C LEU A 437 14.11 11.53 19.30
N GLN A 438 15.00 12.40 19.79
CA GLN A 438 15.76 13.30 18.93
C GLN A 438 16.74 12.54 18.01
N ALA A 439 17.37 11.48 18.48
CA ALA A 439 18.22 10.62 17.65
C ALA A 439 17.42 9.89 16.56
N TRP A 440 16.20 9.44 16.88
CA TRP A 440 15.27 8.86 15.92
C TRP A 440 14.90 9.87 14.82
N ALA A 441 14.56 11.10 15.19
CA ALA A 441 14.24 12.15 14.23
C ALA A 441 15.45 12.53 13.36
N ALA A 442 16.62 12.64 13.98
CA ALA A 442 17.86 12.95 13.27
C ALA A 442 18.24 11.85 12.26
N GLU A 443 18.07 10.56 12.57
CA GLU A 443 18.32 9.49 11.63
C GLU A 443 17.36 9.55 10.42
N LEU A 444 16.08 9.76 10.65
CA LEU A 444 15.06 9.81 9.59
C LEU A 444 15.23 11.02 8.65
N SER A 445 15.65 12.15 9.19
CA SER A 445 15.89 13.38 8.42
C SER A 445 17.28 13.49 7.81
N SER A 446 18.24 12.63 8.23
CA SER A 446 19.61 12.67 7.73
C SER A 446 19.69 12.18 6.28
N SER A 447 20.59 12.78 5.51
CA SER A 447 21.00 12.29 4.22
C SER A 447 21.81 10.99 4.36
N LEU A 448 21.74 10.13 3.35
CA LEU A 448 22.63 8.97 3.26
C LEU A 448 24.10 9.40 3.16
N CYS A 449 24.37 10.60 2.63
CA CYS A 449 25.71 11.17 2.46
C CYS A 449 26.28 11.83 3.72
N ASP A 450 25.46 12.08 4.76
CA ASP A 450 25.93 12.74 6.01
C ASP A 450 26.79 11.82 6.89
N ARG A 451 26.90 10.53 6.57
CA ARG A 451 27.80 9.62 7.27
C ARG A 451 29.07 9.38 6.45
N PRO A 452 30.26 9.64 7.00
CA PRO A 452 31.48 9.21 6.33
C PRO A 452 31.46 7.70 6.13
N LEU A 453 31.90 7.23 4.96
CA LEU A 453 31.99 5.79 4.63
C LEU A 453 32.72 4.96 5.69
N SER A 454 33.56 5.60 6.49
CA SER A 454 34.24 4.98 7.65
C SER A 454 33.30 4.53 8.78
N ASP A 455 32.09 5.09 8.86
CA ASP A 455 31.10 4.76 9.90
C ASP A 455 30.18 3.60 9.48
N PHE A 456 30.23 3.20 8.21
CA PHE A 456 29.62 1.94 7.81
C PHE A 456 30.54 0.79 8.24
N PRO A 457 30.05 -0.19 9.01
CA PRO A 457 30.80 -1.43 9.17
C PRO A 457 31.15 -1.92 7.77
N GLN A 458 32.36 -2.39 7.54
CA GLN A 458 32.80 -2.93 6.24
C GLN A 458 31.67 -3.74 5.67
N ALA A 459 31.29 -3.44 4.44
CA ALA A 459 30.21 -4.16 3.76
C ALA A 459 30.41 -5.66 4.03
N PRO A 460 29.40 -6.38 4.53
CA PRO A 460 29.56 -7.79 4.82
C PRO A 460 30.15 -8.47 3.59
N SER A 461 31.08 -9.39 3.79
CA SER A 461 31.78 -10.07 2.68
C SER A 461 30.86 -10.83 1.71
N TRP A 462 29.60 -11.00 2.08
CA TRP A 462 28.53 -11.59 1.26
C TRP A 462 27.75 -10.55 0.45
N LEU A 463 27.89 -9.24 0.74
CA LEU A 463 27.27 -8.20 -0.09
C LEU A 463 28.12 -8.05 -1.36
N PRO A 464 27.67 -8.49 -2.54
CA PRO A 464 28.46 -8.34 -3.74
C PRO A 464 28.49 -6.86 -4.09
N THR A 465 29.59 -6.19 -3.71
CA THR A 465 29.88 -4.81 -4.14
C THR A 465 29.80 -4.66 -5.66
N ASP A 466 30.11 -5.74 -6.36
CA ASP A 466 29.98 -5.82 -7.82
C ASP A 466 28.50 -5.79 -8.29
N ALA A 467 27.56 -6.33 -7.52
CA ALA A 467 26.15 -6.27 -7.88
C ALA A 467 25.55 -4.87 -7.66
N ILE A 468 26.05 -4.12 -6.71
CA ILE A 468 25.68 -2.71 -6.49
C ILE A 468 26.21 -1.86 -7.65
N ALA A 469 27.45 -2.09 -8.08
CA ALA A 469 28.06 -1.43 -9.22
C ALA A 469 27.39 -1.85 -10.55
N GLN A 470 27.05 -3.14 -10.73
CA GLN A 470 26.33 -3.65 -11.90
C GLN A 470 24.88 -3.16 -11.98
N ALA A 471 24.26 -2.87 -10.82
CA ALA A 471 22.93 -2.22 -10.77
C ALA A 471 23.00 -0.72 -11.13
N GLY A 472 24.17 -0.19 -11.47
CA GLY A 472 24.37 1.23 -11.77
C GLY A 472 24.20 2.15 -10.56
N LEU A 473 24.26 1.59 -9.36
CA LEU A 473 24.23 2.34 -8.11
C LEU A 473 25.67 2.73 -7.75
N ASP A 474 26.12 3.85 -8.29
CA ASP A 474 27.31 4.51 -7.78
C ASP A 474 26.95 5.17 -6.44
N LEU A 475 27.42 4.56 -5.35
CA LEU A 475 27.21 5.11 -4.00
C LEU A 475 27.88 6.48 -3.81
N SER A 476 28.84 6.84 -4.66
CA SER A 476 29.47 8.16 -4.69
C SER A 476 28.60 9.24 -5.34
N GLU A 477 27.62 8.82 -6.15
CA GLU A 477 26.64 9.70 -6.83
C GLU A 477 25.27 9.71 -6.18
N LEU A 478 25.10 9.10 -4.99
CA LEU A 478 23.84 9.20 -4.26
C LEU A 478 23.57 10.67 -3.97
N PRO A 479 22.48 11.25 -4.52
CA PRO A 479 22.18 12.64 -4.29
C PRO A 479 21.96 12.91 -2.81
N ASP A 480 22.40 14.08 -2.36
CA ASP A 480 22.21 14.56 -0.99
C ASP A 480 20.73 14.87 -0.74
N TYR A 481 19.95 13.86 -0.43
CA TYR A 481 18.57 14.04 0.00
C TYR A 481 18.27 13.23 1.27
N PRO A 482 17.37 13.71 2.14
CA PRO A 482 17.07 13.04 3.40
C PRO A 482 16.42 11.68 3.18
N ARG A 483 16.62 10.73 4.10
CA ARG A 483 16.00 9.41 4.05
C ARG A 483 14.48 9.47 3.98
N VAL A 484 13.89 10.41 4.74
CA VAL A 484 12.47 10.75 4.65
C VAL A 484 12.37 12.22 4.27
N PRO A 485 12.08 12.55 3.02
CA PRO A 485 11.98 13.93 2.55
C PRO A 485 10.95 14.72 3.36
N GLY A 486 11.33 15.93 3.79
CA GLY A 486 10.46 16.81 4.59
C GLY A 486 10.25 16.39 6.05
N PHE A 487 10.91 15.33 6.53
CA PHE A 487 10.85 14.95 7.94
C PHE A 487 11.69 15.91 8.80
N PRO A 488 11.22 16.32 9.98
CA PRO A 488 11.95 17.28 10.81
C PRO A 488 13.24 16.69 11.39
N ARG A 489 14.30 17.50 11.49
CA ARG A 489 15.59 17.10 12.11
C ARG A 489 15.49 16.82 13.61
N GLY A 490 14.49 17.36 14.25
CA GLY A 490 14.16 17.16 15.67
C GLY A 490 12.70 17.45 15.90
N ILE A 491 12.13 16.86 16.94
CA ILE A 491 10.72 17.03 17.30
C ILE A 491 10.66 18.02 18.47
N SER A 492 10.02 19.15 18.26
CA SER A 492 10.03 20.27 19.19
C SER A 492 8.79 20.36 20.07
N THR A 493 7.66 19.81 19.62
CA THR A 493 6.39 19.87 20.36
C THR A 493 5.73 18.51 20.48
N LEU A 494 4.93 18.36 21.52
CA LEU A 494 4.09 17.16 21.68
C LEU A 494 3.07 17.05 20.54
N GLN A 495 2.59 18.17 20.03
CA GLN A 495 1.67 18.18 18.90
C GLN A 495 2.31 17.62 17.63
N ASP A 496 3.57 17.98 17.33
CA ASP A 496 4.30 17.39 16.19
C ASP A 496 4.48 15.87 16.35
N LEU A 497 4.84 15.43 17.56
CA LEU A 497 4.99 14.02 17.86
C LEU A 497 3.67 13.24 17.66
N ILE A 498 2.55 13.82 18.13
CA ILE A 498 1.21 13.24 17.93
C ILE A 498 0.88 13.18 16.43
N ALA A 499 1.11 14.27 15.69
CA ALA A 499 0.83 14.32 14.25
C ALA A 499 1.65 13.29 13.46
N ILE A 500 2.95 13.18 13.74
CA ILE A 500 3.84 12.17 13.16
C ILE A 500 3.31 10.77 13.45
N THR A 501 3.02 10.48 14.71
CA THR A 501 2.55 9.15 15.15
C THR A 501 1.22 8.80 14.50
N THR A 502 0.29 9.75 14.42
CA THR A 502 -1.01 9.59 13.74
C THR A 502 -0.83 9.21 12.28
N GLN A 503 0.04 9.93 11.57
CA GLN A 503 0.30 9.67 10.15
C GLN A 503 0.91 8.28 9.94
N LEU A 504 1.87 7.87 10.76
CA LEU A 504 2.50 6.55 10.65
C LEU A 504 1.50 5.41 10.86
N ILE A 505 0.69 5.48 11.93
CA ILE A 505 -0.34 4.46 12.21
C ILE A 505 -1.39 4.45 11.09
N PHE A 506 -1.84 5.62 10.63
CA PHE A 506 -2.82 5.74 9.56
C PHE A 506 -2.29 5.16 8.25
N THR A 507 -1.05 5.45 7.88
CA THR A 507 -0.44 4.95 6.64
C THR A 507 -0.25 3.44 6.68
N CYS A 508 0.25 2.88 7.79
CA CYS A 508 0.47 1.44 7.93
C CYS A 508 -0.83 0.61 8.01
N GLY A 509 -1.92 1.19 8.46
CA GLY A 509 -3.21 0.52 8.61
C GLY A 509 -4.24 0.98 7.57
N PRO A 510 -5.04 2.04 7.85
CA PRO A 510 -6.15 2.46 6.98
C PRO A 510 -5.75 2.83 5.56
N GLN A 511 -4.68 3.60 5.36
CA GLN A 511 -4.23 4.00 4.02
C GLN A 511 -3.82 2.79 3.20
N HIS A 512 -2.98 1.92 3.75
CA HIS A 512 -2.59 0.68 3.10
C HIS A 512 -3.81 -0.21 2.81
N ALA A 513 -4.74 -0.35 3.76
CA ALA A 513 -5.95 -1.15 3.57
C ALA A 513 -6.82 -0.64 2.40
N ALA A 514 -6.98 0.68 2.26
CA ALA A 514 -7.76 1.29 1.20
C ALA A 514 -7.21 0.96 -0.20
N VAL A 515 -5.89 1.06 -0.38
CA VAL A 515 -5.25 0.86 -1.68
C VAL A 515 -4.90 -0.61 -1.95
N ASN A 516 -4.69 -1.42 -0.92
CA ASN A 516 -4.32 -2.83 -1.10
C ASN A 516 -5.52 -3.75 -1.29
N PHE A 517 -6.54 -3.67 -0.41
CA PHE A 517 -7.63 -4.66 -0.40
C PHE A 517 -8.73 -4.41 -1.44
N SER A 518 -8.65 -3.32 -2.15
CA SER A 518 -9.48 -3.02 -3.33
C SER A 518 -8.92 -3.60 -4.64
N GLN A 519 -7.67 -4.05 -4.66
CA GLN A 519 -7.00 -4.51 -5.88
C GLN A 519 -7.76 -5.66 -6.56
N PHE A 520 -8.04 -6.74 -5.84
CA PHE A 520 -8.74 -7.88 -6.44
C PHE A 520 -10.10 -7.49 -7.01
N ASP A 521 -10.83 -6.63 -6.30
CA ASP A 521 -12.18 -6.22 -6.70
C ASP A 521 -12.20 -5.39 -7.99
N TYR A 522 -11.15 -4.65 -8.31
CA TYR A 522 -11.07 -3.76 -9.48
C TYR A 522 -10.01 -4.18 -10.50
N VAL A 523 -8.80 -4.54 -10.04
CA VAL A 523 -7.68 -4.95 -10.90
C VAL A 523 -7.75 -6.45 -11.24
N GLY A 524 -8.46 -7.25 -10.46
CA GLY A 524 -8.70 -8.68 -10.75
C GLY A 524 -9.55 -8.94 -12.00
N TYR A 525 -9.94 -7.89 -12.75
CA TYR A 525 -10.71 -7.97 -13.98
C TYR A 525 -10.13 -7.06 -15.05
N ALA A 526 -9.35 -7.61 -15.97
CA ALA A 526 -8.63 -6.86 -16.99
C ALA A 526 -9.50 -5.93 -17.85
N PRO A 527 -10.74 -6.27 -18.23
CA PRO A 527 -11.63 -5.34 -18.94
C PRO A 527 -12.02 -4.08 -18.15
N SER A 528 -11.83 -4.07 -16.82
CA SER A 528 -12.02 -2.88 -15.98
C SER A 528 -10.72 -2.07 -15.84
N ALA A 529 -9.60 -2.74 -15.57
CA ALA A 529 -8.35 -2.10 -15.19
C ALA A 529 -7.15 -2.97 -15.59
N PRO A 530 -6.77 -3.00 -16.88
CA PRO A 530 -5.63 -3.79 -17.33
C PRO A 530 -4.31 -3.21 -16.82
N LEU A 531 -3.35 -4.07 -16.45
CA LEU A 531 -2.00 -3.68 -15.99
C LEU A 531 -1.12 -3.07 -17.10
N ALA A 532 -1.48 -3.30 -18.35
CA ALA A 532 -0.85 -2.71 -19.53
C ALA A 532 -1.86 -2.64 -20.68
N ALA A 533 -1.75 -1.65 -21.55
CA ALA A 533 -2.40 -1.67 -22.86
C ALA A 533 -1.53 -2.46 -23.85
N TYR A 534 -2.16 -3.19 -24.76
CA TYR A 534 -1.47 -4.01 -25.79
C TYR A 534 -1.54 -3.39 -27.18
N CYS A 535 -1.97 -2.15 -27.29
CA CYS A 535 -1.91 -1.31 -28.47
C CYS A 535 -1.60 0.13 -28.07
N HIS A 536 -1.00 0.88 -28.98
CA HIS A 536 -0.80 2.32 -28.84
C HIS A 536 -2.08 3.07 -29.22
N PRO A 537 -2.41 4.22 -28.61
CA PRO A 537 -3.61 5.01 -28.95
C PRO A 537 -3.76 5.33 -30.43
N ASP A 538 -2.64 5.57 -31.14
CA ASP A 538 -2.66 5.93 -32.58
C ASP A 538 -3.08 4.77 -33.51
N CYS A 539 -2.98 3.53 -33.07
CA CYS A 539 -3.26 2.36 -33.90
C CYS A 539 -4.30 1.40 -33.30
N CYS A 540 -4.83 1.69 -32.12
CA CYS A 540 -5.82 0.86 -31.46
C CYS A 540 -7.20 1.07 -32.12
N THR A 541 -7.76 0.01 -32.69
CA THR A 541 -9.05 0.09 -33.41
C THR A 541 -10.20 -0.61 -32.68
N SER A 542 -9.91 -1.38 -31.64
CA SER A 542 -10.94 -2.05 -30.83
C SER A 542 -10.48 -2.21 -29.38
N VAL A 543 -11.43 -2.36 -28.47
CA VAL A 543 -11.18 -2.65 -27.05
C VAL A 543 -10.42 -3.96 -26.89
N GLU A 544 -10.73 -4.98 -27.67
CA GLU A 544 -10.08 -6.30 -27.57
C GLU A 544 -8.59 -6.24 -27.87
N GLN A 545 -8.13 -5.35 -28.78
CA GLN A 545 -6.70 -5.16 -29.05
C GLN A 545 -5.95 -4.53 -27.88
N LEU A 546 -6.63 -3.75 -27.06
CA LEU A 546 -6.06 -3.11 -25.88
C LEU A 546 -5.86 -4.11 -24.73
N LEU A 547 -6.70 -5.13 -24.65
CA LEU A 547 -6.73 -6.05 -23.53
C LEU A 547 -5.61 -7.10 -23.59
N PRO A 548 -5.14 -7.62 -22.44
CA PRO A 548 -4.15 -8.69 -22.37
C PRO A 548 -4.68 -10.00 -22.95
N SER A 549 -3.75 -10.91 -23.34
CA SER A 549 -4.11 -12.30 -23.60
C SER A 549 -4.68 -12.96 -22.33
N LEU A 550 -5.47 -14.03 -22.49
CA LEU A 550 -6.02 -14.77 -21.34
C LEU A 550 -4.96 -15.31 -20.38
N LYS A 551 -3.75 -15.61 -20.88
CA LYS A 551 -2.63 -16.02 -20.03
C LYS A 551 -2.15 -14.89 -19.12
N GLN A 552 -2.05 -13.67 -19.65
CA GLN A 552 -1.63 -12.50 -18.91
C GLN A 552 -2.73 -12.01 -17.97
N ASP A 553 -4.00 -12.12 -18.39
CA ASP A 553 -5.18 -11.87 -17.57
C ASP A 553 -5.18 -12.79 -16.33
N LEU A 554 -4.92 -14.08 -16.51
CA LEU A 554 -4.76 -15.01 -15.38
C LEU A 554 -3.65 -14.56 -14.42
N GLY A 555 -2.50 -14.14 -14.94
CA GLY A 555 -1.41 -13.61 -14.12
C GLY A 555 -1.83 -12.36 -13.33
N GLN A 556 -2.61 -11.46 -13.92
CA GLN A 556 -3.16 -10.28 -13.26
C GLN A 556 -4.14 -10.65 -12.14
N ILE A 557 -5.04 -11.60 -12.37
CA ILE A 557 -5.96 -12.10 -11.35
C ILE A 557 -5.18 -12.73 -10.19
N GLU A 558 -4.20 -13.56 -10.49
CA GLU A 558 -3.38 -14.23 -9.46
C GLU A 558 -2.61 -13.23 -8.62
N LEU A 559 -2.02 -12.22 -9.25
CA LEU A 559 -1.28 -11.16 -8.56
C LEU A 559 -2.20 -10.36 -7.63
N SER A 560 -3.29 -9.82 -8.17
CA SER A 560 -4.22 -9.00 -7.38
C SER A 560 -4.86 -9.77 -6.22
N PHE A 561 -5.16 -11.07 -6.41
CA PHE A 561 -5.62 -11.94 -5.34
C PHE A 561 -4.54 -12.21 -4.29
N ALA A 562 -3.29 -12.47 -4.71
CA ALA A 562 -2.18 -12.73 -3.80
C ALA A 562 -1.86 -11.50 -2.92
N LEU A 563 -2.00 -10.29 -3.46
CA LEU A 563 -1.74 -9.04 -2.74
C LEU A 563 -2.88 -8.62 -1.81
N SER A 564 -4.13 -9.00 -2.10
CA SER A 564 -5.30 -8.53 -1.35
C SER A 564 -6.14 -9.62 -0.67
N GLY A 565 -5.78 -10.89 -0.88
CA GLY A 565 -6.58 -12.04 -0.41
C GLY A 565 -6.47 -12.35 1.08
N ILE A 566 -5.41 -11.90 1.76
CA ILE A 566 -5.19 -12.17 3.19
C ILE A 566 -5.15 -10.87 3.98
N ARG A 567 -5.79 -10.89 5.15
CA ARG A 567 -5.68 -9.85 6.18
C ARG A 567 -5.11 -10.45 7.44
N TRP A 568 -3.90 -10.05 7.81
CA TRP A 568 -3.27 -10.50 9.04
C TRP A 568 -3.35 -9.43 10.12
N GLY A 569 -3.88 -9.84 11.26
CA GLY A 569 -4.12 -8.91 12.38
C GLY A 569 -5.29 -7.96 12.13
N ARG A 570 -5.58 -7.13 13.12
CA ARG A 570 -6.58 -6.06 13.04
C ARG A 570 -6.09 -4.83 13.75
N LEU A 571 -6.45 -3.68 13.24
CA LEU A 571 -6.19 -2.40 13.88
C LEU A 571 -6.74 -2.40 15.32
N GLY A 572 -5.88 -2.09 16.29
CA GLY A 572 -6.23 -2.08 17.71
C GLY A 572 -6.41 -3.47 18.36
N SER A 573 -5.99 -4.57 17.71
CA SER A 573 -6.11 -5.92 18.28
C SER A 573 -5.21 -6.11 19.50
N SER A 574 -5.78 -6.59 20.61
CA SER A 574 -5.05 -6.97 21.82
C SER A 574 -4.12 -8.17 21.62
N ASP A 575 -4.34 -8.97 20.59
CA ASP A 575 -3.48 -10.11 20.27
C ASP A 575 -2.12 -9.68 19.72
N LEU A 576 -2.06 -8.46 19.16
CA LEU A 576 -0.85 -7.87 18.57
C LEU A 576 -0.25 -6.76 19.44
N ILE A 577 -1.07 -6.10 20.27
CA ILE A 577 -0.69 -4.98 21.12
C ILE A 577 -0.82 -5.42 22.58
N ASP A 578 0.28 -5.93 23.16
CA ASP A 578 0.34 -6.36 24.56
C ASP A 578 1.01 -5.29 25.42
N PHE A 579 0.24 -4.31 25.86
CA PHE A 579 0.72 -3.31 26.81
C PHE A 579 0.73 -3.87 28.23
N LYS A 580 1.88 -3.76 28.91
CA LYS A 580 2.03 -4.17 30.30
C LYS A 580 1.47 -3.13 31.27
N ASP A 581 1.49 -1.86 30.88
CA ASP A 581 0.98 -0.74 31.69
C ASP A 581 -0.54 -0.67 31.68
N ILE A 582 -1.12 -0.33 32.85
CA ILE A 582 -2.57 -0.23 32.98
C ILE A 582 -3.11 0.97 32.21
N GLY A 583 -2.41 2.12 32.23
CA GLY A 583 -2.79 3.33 31.51
C GLY A 583 -2.82 3.09 30.01
N ASP A 584 -1.76 2.46 29.47
CA ASP A 584 -1.67 2.12 28.06
C ASP A 584 -2.81 1.19 27.62
N ARG A 585 -3.14 0.18 28.45
CA ARG A 585 -4.27 -0.72 28.17
C ARG A 585 -5.61 0.01 28.17
N GLN A 586 -5.82 0.94 29.09
CA GLN A 586 -7.04 1.74 29.12
C GLN A 586 -7.20 2.59 27.85
N VAL A 587 -6.11 3.21 27.39
CA VAL A 587 -6.11 3.98 26.14
C VAL A 587 -6.38 3.08 24.93
N LEU A 588 -5.80 1.88 24.89
CA LEU A 588 -6.09 0.90 23.83
C LEU A 588 -7.56 0.45 23.83
N GLU A 589 -8.15 0.20 25.01
CA GLU A 589 -9.56 -0.18 25.10
C GLU A 589 -10.50 0.95 24.66
N GLN A 590 -10.17 2.21 24.95
CA GLN A 590 -10.93 3.37 24.45
C GLN A 590 -10.84 3.46 22.92
N PHE A 591 -9.65 3.31 22.35
CA PHE A 591 -9.47 3.25 20.89
C PHE A 591 -10.29 2.13 20.25
N ARG A 592 -10.29 0.95 20.85
CA ARG A 592 -11.10 -0.18 20.37
C ARG A 592 -12.60 0.12 20.42
N ALA A 593 -13.07 0.79 21.45
CA ALA A 593 -14.48 1.21 21.54
C ALA A 593 -14.85 2.23 20.44
N GLU A 594 -13.94 3.17 20.13
CA GLU A 594 -14.13 4.10 19.01
C GLU A 594 -14.16 3.36 17.66
N LEU A 595 -13.27 2.38 17.46
CA LEU A 595 -13.27 1.57 16.24
C LEU A 595 -14.58 0.78 16.05
N VAL A 596 -15.19 0.29 17.14
CA VAL A 596 -16.51 -0.38 17.07
C VAL A 596 -17.61 0.60 16.63
N ALA A 597 -17.59 1.83 17.13
CA ALA A 597 -18.56 2.86 16.73
C ALA A 597 -18.37 3.25 15.25
N ILE A 598 -17.12 3.39 14.79
CA ILE A 598 -16.78 3.65 13.39
C ILE A 598 -17.20 2.50 12.48
N GLU A 599 -17.02 1.25 12.91
CA GLU A 599 -17.47 0.07 12.17
C GLU A 599 -18.98 0.15 11.86
N GLN A 600 -19.78 0.53 12.86
CA GLN A 600 -21.22 0.69 12.68
C GLN A 600 -21.54 1.84 11.72
N GLU A 601 -20.90 3.00 11.88
CA GLU A 601 -21.13 4.15 11.00
C GLU A 601 -20.79 3.85 9.54
N ILE A 602 -19.63 3.23 9.28
CA ILE A 602 -19.24 2.84 7.91
C ILE A 602 -20.18 1.78 7.36
N THR A 603 -20.68 0.86 8.20
CA THR A 603 -21.68 -0.14 7.79
C THR A 603 -22.98 0.53 7.34
N ASP A 604 -23.47 1.51 8.10
CA ASP A 604 -24.67 2.25 7.76
C ASP A 604 -24.50 3.09 6.46
N ARG A 605 -23.32 3.71 6.28
CA ARG A 605 -22.96 4.39 5.02
C ARG A 605 -22.93 3.42 3.85
N ASN A 606 -22.38 2.22 4.03
CA ASN A 606 -22.33 1.20 2.98
C ASN A 606 -23.71 0.68 2.59
N GLN A 607 -24.67 0.58 3.52
CA GLN A 607 -26.05 0.26 3.18
C GLN A 607 -26.68 1.33 2.27
N LYS A 608 -26.42 2.62 2.56
CA LYS A 608 -26.87 3.73 1.70
C LYS A 608 -26.18 3.70 0.32
N ARG A 609 -24.87 3.44 0.28
CA ARG A 609 -24.11 3.29 -0.99
C ARG A 609 -24.65 2.15 -1.84
N ILE A 610 -24.93 1.00 -1.23
CA ILE A 610 -25.56 -0.13 -1.95
C ILE A 610 -26.93 0.27 -2.51
N ALA A 611 -27.73 0.99 -1.74
CA ALA A 611 -29.06 1.42 -2.19
C ALA A 611 -28.99 2.42 -3.36
N SER A 612 -27.99 3.30 -3.42
CA SER A 612 -27.83 4.33 -4.46
C SER A 612 -27.03 3.87 -5.68
N THR A 613 -25.94 3.13 -5.47
CA THR A 613 -24.98 2.75 -6.53
C THR A 613 -24.94 1.24 -6.81
N GLY A 614 -25.51 0.41 -5.93
CA GLY A 614 -25.35 -1.04 -5.95
C GLY A 614 -24.00 -1.54 -5.41
N VAL A 615 -23.11 -0.65 -4.91
CA VAL A 615 -21.74 -1.00 -4.53
C VAL A 615 -21.39 -0.44 -3.16
N ALA A 616 -20.85 -1.29 -2.27
CA ALA A 616 -20.29 -0.87 -0.99
C ALA A 616 -18.83 -0.38 -1.14
N TYR A 617 -18.35 0.33 -0.13
CA TYR A 617 -16.92 0.62 0.07
C TYR A 617 -16.45 0.00 1.40
N PRO A 618 -16.08 -1.30 1.42
CA PRO A 618 -15.85 -2.04 2.66
C PRO A 618 -14.40 -2.01 3.15
N TYR A 619 -13.48 -1.36 2.44
CA TYR A 619 -12.03 -1.48 2.67
C TYR A 619 -11.57 -0.78 3.94
N LEU A 620 -12.33 0.20 4.43
CA LEU A 620 -12.06 0.96 5.65
C LEU A 620 -12.94 0.55 6.84
N LEU A 621 -13.63 -0.58 6.78
CA LEU A 621 -14.22 -1.18 7.97
C LEU A 621 -13.11 -1.58 8.95
N PRO A 622 -13.09 -1.09 10.22
CA PRO A 622 -12.05 -1.40 11.19
C PRO A 622 -11.74 -2.89 11.35
N SER A 623 -12.74 -3.75 11.25
CA SER A 623 -12.58 -5.21 11.29
C SER A 623 -11.79 -5.80 10.11
N ARG A 624 -11.63 -5.02 9.03
CA ARG A 624 -10.94 -5.42 7.80
C ARG A 624 -9.57 -4.75 7.61
N ILE A 625 -9.19 -3.86 8.51
CA ILE A 625 -7.91 -3.15 8.44
C ILE A 625 -6.87 -3.93 9.26
N PRO A 626 -5.77 -4.40 8.65
CA PRO A 626 -4.63 -4.94 9.39
C PRO A 626 -3.99 -3.89 10.29
N ASN A 627 -3.29 -4.35 11.32
CA ASN A 627 -2.57 -3.44 12.21
C ASN A 627 -1.31 -2.83 11.58
N SER A 628 -0.80 -3.43 10.53
CA SER A 628 0.44 -3.03 9.84
C SER A 628 0.37 -3.32 8.34
N THR A 629 1.30 -2.73 7.60
CA THR A 629 1.56 -3.05 6.19
C THR A 629 2.29 -4.39 6.11
N ASN A 630 1.58 -5.50 5.95
CA ASN A 630 2.14 -6.85 6.09
C ASN A 630 1.78 -7.81 4.95
N ILE A 631 1.27 -7.30 3.84
CA ILE A 631 0.90 -8.08 2.66
C ILE A 631 1.24 -7.34 1.38
#